data_33f4f34d8b32132f368c979d7fdb3d77
#
_entry.id   33f4f34d8b32132f368c979d7fdb3d77
#
_cell.length_a   1.000
_cell.length_b   1.000
_cell.length_c   1.000
_cell.angle_alpha   90.00
_cell.angle_beta   90.00
_cell.angle_gamma   90.00
#
_symmetry.space_group_name_H-M   'P 1'
#
loop_
_entity.id
_entity.type
_entity.pdbx_description
1 polymer ?
#
loop_
_entity_poly.entity_id
_entity_poly.type
_entity_poly.pdbx_seq_one_letter_code
_entity_poly.pdbx_strand_id
1 'polypeptide(L)'
;MRIGIFIDDYLPSVHGVATSTTNLKEALEALGHEVYVIAPRSKTYEDDDDHIIRVPSAKNYVFDKRETGVIYPGLARRLDKYEFDIVHSQMQFYVGVLAHSVAKRQNIPHVTTVHTLYTELIDDYPLMVTAGIIALTAALPIALRTRPILPTPSREQLRTMSKDAIKETFSHQGWRLTAAFANKCDACISPSNHLARILIEEGGLTAPCYVHPNGIDTKRYRVADPSDSPIKKNPGEKFIISVARLSPEKRQKALIEAMPHIPDQSIKLVLTGGGPYEQELRMRAEELDVSQR
;
A
#
# COMPACT_ATOMS: atom_id res chain seq x y z
N MET A 1 12.93 -15.88 -17.07
CA MET A 1 12.27 -14.65 -17.56
C MET A 1 12.87 -13.46 -16.85
N ARG A 2 12.94 -12.31 -17.53
CA ARG A 2 13.24 -11.00 -16.94
C ARG A 2 11.95 -10.33 -16.52
N ILE A 3 11.79 -10.09 -15.22
CA ILE A 3 10.56 -9.56 -14.63
C ILE A 3 10.83 -8.17 -14.08
N GLY A 4 10.08 -7.16 -14.53
CA GLY A 4 10.13 -5.81 -13.98
C GLY A 4 9.01 -5.59 -12.98
N ILE A 5 9.32 -5.46 -11.68
CA ILE A 5 8.35 -5.13 -10.63
C ILE A 5 8.38 -3.62 -10.38
N PHE A 6 7.25 -2.96 -10.52
CA PHE A 6 7.11 -1.51 -10.39
C PHE A 6 6.34 -1.16 -9.12
N ILE A 7 6.94 -0.35 -8.24
CA ILE A 7 6.38 -0.01 -6.93
C ILE A 7 6.63 1.46 -6.59
N ASP A 8 5.64 2.14 -6.00
CA ASP A 8 5.73 3.56 -5.65
C ASP A 8 6.41 3.85 -4.31
N ASP A 9 6.50 2.87 -3.42
CA ASP A 9 7.17 3.00 -2.12
C ASP A 9 7.85 1.68 -1.75
N TYR A 10 9.18 1.69 -1.78
CA TYR A 10 10.03 0.52 -1.56
C TYR A 10 11.06 0.81 -0.46
N LEU A 11 11.98 -0.09 -0.23
CA LEU A 11 13.03 0.10 0.77
C LEU A 11 13.63 1.52 0.72
N PRO A 12 13.90 2.14 1.87
CA PRO A 12 13.88 1.61 3.25
C PRO A 12 12.50 1.63 3.93
N SER A 13 11.43 1.94 3.22
CA SER A 13 10.08 1.95 3.79
C SER A 13 9.65 0.55 4.21
N VAL A 14 9.28 0.39 5.49
CA VAL A 14 8.79 -0.88 6.04
C VAL A 14 7.28 -0.83 6.16
N HIS A 15 6.58 -1.34 5.16
CA HIS A 15 5.13 -1.50 5.14
C HIS A 15 4.72 -2.72 4.32
N GLY A 16 3.45 -3.14 4.45
CA GLY A 16 2.96 -4.41 3.88
C GLY A 16 3.25 -4.60 2.38
N VAL A 17 3.12 -3.54 1.56
CA VAL A 17 3.36 -3.65 0.10
C VAL A 17 4.85 -3.82 -0.19
N ALA A 18 5.73 -3.03 0.46
CA ALA A 18 7.17 -3.16 0.28
C ALA A 18 7.67 -4.56 0.70
N THR A 19 7.22 -5.05 1.88
CA THR A 19 7.55 -6.39 2.35
C THR A 19 7.04 -7.48 1.42
N SER A 20 5.80 -7.37 0.94
CA SER A 20 5.22 -8.31 -0.02
C SER A 20 5.99 -8.31 -1.35
N THR A 21 6.43 -7.15 -1.80
CA THR A 21 7.22 -7.02 -3.04
C THR A 21 8.61 -7.64 -2.88
N THR A 22 9.26 -7.45 -1.73
CA THR A 22 10.57 -8.10 -1.44
C THR A 22 10.42 -9.62 -1.42
N ASN A 23 9.42 -10.14 -0.70
CA ASN A 23 9.15 -11.57 -0.67
C ASN A 23 8.84 -12.14 -2.08
N LEU A 24 8.10 -11.39 -2.90
CA LEU A 24 7.80 -11.78 -4.27
C LEU A 24 9.05 -11.84 -5.13
N LYS A 25 9.94 -10.81 -5.03
CA LYS A 25 11.22 -10.78 -5.72
C LYS A 25 12.05 -12.01 -5.35
N GLU A 26 12.28 -12.23 -4.07
CA GLU A 26 13.06 -13.37 -3.55
C GLU A 26 12.51 -14.73 -4.02
N ALA A 27 11.17 -14.89 -3.98
CA ALA A 27 10.52 -16.13 -4.42
C ALA A 27 10.67 -16.38 -5.93
N LEU A 28 10.55 -15.33 -6.76
CA LEU A 28 10.71 -15.43 -8.21
C LEU A 28 12.17 -15.71 -8.58
N GLU A 29 13.14 -15.11 -7.89
CA GLU A 29 14.56 -15.38 -8.07
C GLU A 29 14.92 -16.82 -7.67
N ALA A 30 14.34 -17.32 -6.57
CA ALA A 30 14.49 -18.72 -6.17
C ALA A 30 13.95 -19.73 -7.22
N LEU A 31 13.00 -19.28 -8.06
CA LEU A 31 12.49 -20.03 -9.20
C LEU A 31 13.34 -19.88 -10.48
N GLY A 32 14.46 -19.15 -10.42
CA GLY A 32 15.40 -18.94 -11.53
C GLY A 32 14.99 -17.83 -12.49
N HIS A 33 14.18 -16.85 -12.04
CA HIS A 33 13.87 -15.66 -12.81
C HIS A 33 14.86 -14.53 -12.48
N GLU A 34 15.10 -13.64 -13.42
CA GLU A 34 15.86 -12.41 -13.24
C GLU A 34 14.87 -11.29 -12.91
N VAL A 35 14.91 -10.76 -11.68
CA VAL A 35 13.87 -9.84 -11.19
C VAL A 35 14.44 -8.46 -10.89
N TYR A 36 13.89 -7.45 -11.54
CA TYR A 36 14.24 -6.05 -11.32
C TYR A 36 13.12 -5.34 -10.57
N VAL A 37 13.46 -4.50 -9.58
CA VAL A 37 12.51 -3.64 -8.89
C VAL A 37 12.72 -2.19 -9.34
N ILE A 38 11.70 -1.58 -9.88
CA ILE A 38 11.69 -0.20 -10.31
C ILE A 38 10.94 0.64 -9.27
N ALA A 39 11.66 1.51 -8.56
CA ALA A 39 11.13 2.27 -7.43
C ALA A 39 11.63 3.73 -7.43
N PRO A 40 10.93 4.66 -6.76
CA PRO A 40 11.42 6.03 -6.57
C PRO A 40 12.76 6.06 -5.85
N ARG A 41 13.59 7.07 -6.17
CA ARG A 41 14.87 7.27 -5.50
C ARG A 41 14.64 7.63 -4.02
N SER A 42 15.34 6.93 -3.13
CA SER A 42 15.49 7.34 -1.74
C SER A 42 16.69 8.29 -1.61
N LYS A 43 16.60 9.29 -0.71
CA LYS A 43 17.72 10.19 -0.39
C LYS A 43 18.54 9.70 0.78
N THR A 44 18.04 8.73 1.52
CA THR A 44 18.58 8.26 2.80
C THR A 44 18.98 6.78 2.77
N TYR A 45 18.87 6.14 1.59
CA TYR A 45 19.12 4.73 1.46
C TYR A 45 19.78 4.43 0.11
N GLU A 46 20.83 3.65 0.13
CA GLU A 46 21.50 3.09 -1.03
C GLU A 46 21.21 1.59 -1.07
N ASP A 47 20.92 1.08 -2.26
CA ASP A 47 20.59 -0.33 -2.43
C ASP A 47 21.89 -1.13 -2.64
N ASP A 48 21.98 -2.29 -1.99
CA ASP A 48 23.10 -3.24 -2.18
C ASP A 48 22.84 -4.22 -3.34
N ASP A 49 21.76 -4.04 -4.09
CA ASP A 49 21.30 -4.92 -5.17
C ASP A 49 21.18 -4.11 -6.48
N ASP A 50 22.01 -4.45 -7.46
CA ASP A 50 22.04 -3.82 -8.79
C ASP A 50 20.74 -4.03 -9.59
N HIS A 51 19.89 -4.96 -9.19
CA HIS A 51 18.56 -5.17 -9.78
C HIS A 51 17.50 -4.20 -9.22
N ILE A 52 17.85 -3.30 -8.30
CA ILE A 52 16.96 -2.24 -7.85
C ILE A 52 17.24 -0.96 -8.64
N ILE A 53 16.31 -0.59 -9.50
CA ILE A 53 16.43 0.55 -10.41
C ILE A 53 15.70 1.74 -9.82
N ARG A 54 16.44 2.75 -9.40
CA ARG A 54 15.86 3.97 -8.83
C ARG A 54 15.53 4.99 -9.92
N VAL A 55 14.22 5.29 -10.05
CA VAL A 55 13.74 6.37 -10.93
C VAL A 55 13.73 7.71 -10.19
N PRO A 56 13.79 8.84 -10.90
CA PRO A 56 13.73 10.17 -10.28
C PRO A 56 12.49 10.31 -9.39
N SER A 57 12.68 10.98 -8.26
CA SER A 57 11.63 11.20 -7.27
C SER A 57 11.57 12.66 -6.83
N ALA A 58 10.40 13.04 -6.29
CA ALA A 58 10.18 14.32 -5.62
C ALA A 58 9.39 14.09 -4.33
N LYS A 59 9.59 14.96 -3.33
CA LYS A 59 8.80 14.91 -2.12
C LYS A 59 7.34 15.23 -2.41
N ASN A 60 6.46 14.34 -2.01
CA ASN A 60 5.03 14.53 -2.11
C ASN A 60 4.48 15.02 -0.77
N TYR A 61 4.15 16.29 -0.71
CA TYR A 61 3.63 16.90 0.51
C TYR A 61 2.17 16.51 0.84
N VAL A 62 1.46 15.94 -0.13
CA VAL A 62 0.09 15.44 0.07
C VAL A 62 0.13 14.06 0.75
N PHE A 63 1.13 13.24 0.45
CA PHE A 63 1.28 11.89 0.98
C PHE A 63 2.45 11.78 1.97
N ASP A 64 2.33 12.44 3.11
CA ASP A 64 3.25 12.30 4.26
C ASP A 64 4.73 12.57 3.92
N LYS A 65 4.99 13.51 3.01
CA LYS A 65 6.33 13.91 2.54
C LYS A 65 7.15 12.74 1.95
N ARG A 66 6.51 11.66 1.52
CA ARG A 66 7.19 10.52 0.90
C ARG A 66 7.78 10.89 -0.47
N GLU A 67 8.83 10.21 -0.83
CA GLU A 67 9.38 10.31 -2.17
C GLU A 67 8.44 9.61 -3.17
N THR A 68 7.94 10.36 -4.14
CA THR A 68 7.04 9.85 -5.19
C THR A 68 7.76 9.90 -6.53
N GLY A 69 7.60 8.87 -7.34
CA GLY A 69 8.21 8.80 -8.66
C GLY A 69 7.76 9.93 -9.58
N VAL A 70 8.72 10.59 -10.22
CA VAL A 70 8.47 11.63 -11.23
C VAL A 70 8.51 10.99 -12.61
N ILE A 71 7.36 10.94 -13.28
CA ILE A 71 7.25 10.43 -14.65
C ILE A 71 7.39 11.59 -15.60
N TYR A 72 8.31 11.44 -16.57
CA TYR A 72 8.53 12.41 -17.64
C TYR A 72 8.67 11.72 -19.00
N PRO A 73 8.43 12.42 -20.09
CA PRO A 73 8.59 11.87 -21.43
C PRO A 73 10.00 11.29 -21.62
N GLY A 74 10.09 10.05 -22.09
CA GLY A 74 11.36 9.34 -22.31
C GLY A 74 11.83 8.46 -21.16
N LEU A 75 11.24 8.53 -19.95
CA LEU A 75 11.64 7.66 -18.85
C LEU A 75 11.45 6.17 -19.19
N ALA A 76 10.31 5.81 -19.78
CA ALA A 76 10.05 4.44 -20.22
C ALA A 76 11.11 3.94 -21.21
N ARG A 77 11.60 4.80 -22.13
CA ARG A 77 12.68 4.46 -23.08
C ARG A 77 13.98 4.07 -22.37
N ARG A 78 14.29 4.69 -21.23
CA ARG A 78 15.50 4.37 -20.46
C ARG A 78 15.47 2.97 -19.89
N LEU A 79 14.29 2.37 -19.79
CA LEU A 79 14.08 1.02 -19.28
C LEU A 79 14.08 -0.03 -20.42
N ASP A 80 14.12 0.39 -21.69
CA ASP A 80 14.16 -0.55 -22.84
C ASP A 80 15.39 -1.48 -22.78
N LYS A 81 16.50 -1.01 -22.24
CA LYS A 81 17.76 -1.78 -22.13
C LYS A 81 17.67 -3.03 -21.23
N TYR A 82 16.63 -3.12 -20.41
CA TYR A 82 16.43 -4.27 -19.51
C TYR A 82 15.67 -5.41 -20.20
N GLU A 83 15.01 -5.16 -21.34
CA GLU A 83 14.33 -6.17 -22.16
C GLU A 83 13.47 -7.11 -21.32
N PHE A 84 12.50 -6.55 -20.58
CA PHE A 84 11.62 -7.33 -19.74
C PHE A 84 10.74 -8.26 -20.57
N ASP A 85 10.50 -9.46 -20.07
CA ASP A 85 9.50 -10.40 -20.62
C ASP A 85 8.08 -10.09 -20.12
N ILE A 86 7.99 -9.50 -18.90
CA ILE A 86 6.74 -9.12 -18.25
C ILE A 86 7.00 -7.98 -17.27
N VAL A 87 6.01 -7.10 -17.11
CA VAL A 87 6.01 -6.10 -16.04
C VAL A 87 4.88 -6.36 -15.05
N HIS A 88 5.17 -6.12 -13.78
CA HIS A 88 4.23 -6.28 -12.67
C HIS A 88 4.18 -5.01 -11.83
N SER A 89 3.08 -4.26 -11.89
CA SER A 89 2.89 -3.08 -11.05
C SER A 89 2.22 -3.44 -9.72
N GLN A 90 2.81 -2.96 -8.62
CA GLN A 90 2.29 -3.13 -7.26
C GLN A 90 1.38 -1.97 -6.82
N MET A 91 1.30 -0.93 -7.64
CA MET A 91 0.46 0.24 -7.47
C MET A 91 -0.09 0.67 -8.82
N GLN A 92 -1.22 1.40 -8.82
CA GLN A 92 -1.94 1.81 -10.03
C GLN A 92 -1.63 3.24 -10.48
N PHE A 93 -0.75 3.94 -9.74
CA PHE A 93 -0.44 5.35 -9.99
C PHE A 93 1.05 5.53 -10.27
N TYR A 94 1.53 6.72 -10.48
CA TYR A 94 2.94 7.06 -10.66
C TYR A 94 3.77 5.97 -11.35
N VAL A 95 4.56 5.20 -10.60
CA VAL A 95 5.43 4.16 -11.14
C VAL A 95 4.62 3.02 -11.80
N GLY A 96 3.37 2.79 -11.38
CA GLY A 96 2.45 1.89 -12.07
C GLY A 96 2.10 2.36 -13.48
N VAL A 97 1.91 3.67 -13.69
CA VAL A 97 1.72 4.26 -15.03
C VAL A 97 2.98 4.13 -15.88
N LEU A 98 4.16 4.23 -15.26
CA LEU A 98 5.43 3.95 -15.95
C LEU A 98 5.49 2.49 -16.41
N ALA A 99 5.07 1.52 -15.55
CA ALA A 99 4.97 0.10 -15.92
C ALA A 99 4.10 -0.10 -17.15
N HIS A 100 2.91 0.52 -17.19
CA HIS A 100 2.03 0.47 -18.35
C HIS A 100 2.69 1.04 -19.62
N SER A 101 3.44 2.13 -19.48
CA SER A 101 4.17 2.75 -20.60
C SER A 101 5.30 1.85 -21.12
N VAL A 102 6.01 1.15 -20.22
CA VAL A 102 7.06 0.17 -20.58
C VAL A 102 6.45 -1.03 -21.29
N ALA A 103 5.39 -1.63 -20.70
CA ALA A 103 4.70 -2.77 -21.29
C ALA A 103 4.23 -2.48 -22.72
N LYS A 104 3.58 -1.34 -22.93
CA LYS A 104 3.15 -0.90 -24.26
C LYS A 104 4.31 -0.69 -25.24
N ARG A 105 5.42 -0.12 -24.75
CA ARG A 105 6.58 0.15 -25.59
C ARG A 105 7.26 -1.14 -26.05
N GLN A 106 7.44 -2.07 -25.13
CA GLN A 106 8.13 -3.34 -25.40
C GLN A 106 7.18 -4.42 -25.93
N ASN A 107 5.87 -4.12 -26.00
CA ASN A 107 4.82 -5.06 -26.41
C ASN A 107 4.85 -6.36 -25.60
N ILE A 108 4.89 -6.24 -24.27
CA ILE A 108 4.98 -7.33 -23.31
C ILE A 108 3.79 -7.31 -22.35
N PRO A 109 3.46 -8.43 -21.70
CA PRO A 109 2.38 -8.51 -20.72
C PRO A 109 2.58 -7.58 -19.53
N HIS A 110 1.46 -7.02 -19.03
CA HIS A 110 1.40 -6.20 -17.84
C HIS A 110 0.43 -6.79 -16.83
N VAL A 111 0.92 -7.18 -15.67
CA VAL A 111 0.13 -7.62 -14.51
C VAL A 111 0.10 -6.49 -13.48
N THR A 112 -1.02 -6.30 -12.79
CA THR A 112 -1.10 -5.37 -11.66
C THR A 112 -1.63 -6.04 -10.40
N THR A 113 -1.05 -5.75 -9.24
CA THR A 113 -1.61 -6.13 -7.93
C THR A 113 -2.24 -4.93 -7.27
N VAL A 114 -3.48 -5.06 -6.81
CA VAL A 114 -4.18 -4.04 -6.05
C VAL A 114 -4.08 -4.36 -4.56
N HIS A 115 -3.32 -3.56 -3.81
CA HIS A 115 -3.08 -3.79 -2.38
C HIS A 115 -3.93 -2.95 -1.44
N THR A 116 -4.50 -1.85 -1.90
CA THR A 116 -5.06 -0.80 -1.04
C THR A 116 -6.56 -0.67 -1.17
N LEU A 117 -7.22 -0.69 -0.03
CA LEU A 117 -8.62 -0.31 0.18
C LEU A 117 -8.69 1.20 0.46
N TYR A 118 -8.85 2.03 -0.56
CA TYR A 118 -8.92 3.50 -0.38
C TYR A 118 -10.08 3.96 0.47
N THR A 119 -11.17 3.20 0.51
CA THR A 119 -12.35 3.49 1.33
C THR A 119 -12.03 3.49 2.82
N GLU A 120 -11.18 2.59 3.28
CA GLU A 120 -10.79 2.53 4.69
C GLU A 120 -9.85 3.68 5.06
N LEU A 121 -9.01 4.13 4.11
CA LEU A 121 -8.13 5.27 4.35
C LEU A 121 -8.85 6.61 4.41
N ILE A 122 -10.03 6.73 3.79
CA ILE A 122 -10.76 8.01 3.76
C ILE A 122 -11.29 8.41 5.14
N ASP A 123 -11.56 7.46 6.03
CA ASP A 123 -11.99 7.72 7.40
C ASP A 123 -10.86 8.34 8.24
N ASP A 124 -9.66 7.85 8.08
CA ASP A 124 -8.51 8.27 8.86
C ASP A 124 -7.78 9.48 8.23
N TYR A 125 -7.86 9.61 6.88
CA TYR A 125 -7.16 10.64 6.11
C TYR A 125 -8.04 11.30 5.04
N PRO A 126 -9.20 11.91 5.41
CA PRO A 126 -10.23 12.34 4.45
C PRO A 126 -9.72 13.36 3.43
N LEU A 127 -8.99 14.38 3.87
CA LEU A 127 -8.47 15.44 2.98
C LEU A 127 -7.43 14.89 2.00
N MET A 128 -6.53 14.06 2.48
CA MET A 128 -5.46 13.48 1.67
C MET A 128 -6.02 12.55 0.59
N VAL A 129 -6.90 11.64 0.97
CA VAL A 129 -7.49 10.66 0.04
C VAL A 129 -8.38 11.36 -1.00
N THR A 130 -9.21 12.30 -0.56
CA THR A 130 -10.09 13.07 -1.46
C THR A 130 -9.28 13.89 -2.47
N ALA A 131 -8.27 14.63 -2.01
CA ALA A 131 -7.39 15.40 -2.90
C ALA A 131 -6.63 14.49 -3.88
N GLY A 132 -6.17 13.34 -3.43
CA GLY A 132 -5.52 12.33 -4.25
C GLY A 132 -6.44 11.79 -5.35
N ILE A 133 -7.67 11.44 -5.02
CA ILE A 133 -8.68 10.95 -5.98
C ILE A 133 -9.00 12.02 -7.02
N ILE A 134 -9.18 13.28 -6.62
CA ILE A 134 -9.42 14.40 -7.54
C ILE A 134 -8.25 14.55 -8.52
N ALA A 135 -7.02 14.57 -8.01
CA ALA A 135 -5.82 14.69 -8.83
C ALA A 135 -5.68 13.52 -9.84
N LEU A 136 -5.97 12.30 -9.38
CA LEU A 136 -5.92 11.10 -10.22
C LEU A 136 -7.04 11.07 -11.26
N THR A 137 -8.24 11.55 -10.93
CA THR A 137 -9.35 11.65 -11.89
C THR A 137 -8.97 12.53 -13.08
N ALA A 138 -8.17 13.57 -12.86
CA ALA A 138 -7.66 14.43 -13.93
C ALA A 138 -6.45 13.82 -14.66
N ALA A 139 -5.50 13.24 -13.92
CA ALA A 139 -4.22 12.82 -14.46
C ALA A 139 -4.25 11.45 -15.17
N LEU A 140 -5.00 10.49 -14.63
CA LEU A 140 -4.99 9.11 -15.11
C LEU A 140 -5.51 8.96 -16.55
N PRO A 141 -6.58 9.63 -16.99
CA PRO A 141 -7.04 9.58 -18.38
C PRO A 141 -5.96 10.05 -19.36
N ILE A 142 -5.24 11.12 -19.00
CA ILE A 142 -4.15 11.67 -19.83
C ILE A 142 -3.02 10.64 -19.91
N ALA A 143 -2.60 10.09 -18.78
CA ALA A 143 -1.52 9.11 -18.69
C ALA A 143 -1.83 7.82 -19.45
N LEU A 144 -3.07 7.32 -19.37
CA LEU A 144 -3.54 6.12 -20.06
C LEU A 144 -4.05 6.38 -21.48
N ARG A 145 -4.07 7.64 -21.93
CA ARG A 145 -4.61 8.06 -23.22
C ARG A 145 -6.07 7.58 -23.42
N THR A 146 -6.92 7.78 -22.42
CA THR A 146 -8.33 7.39 -22.44
C THR A 146 -9.24 8.61 -22.34
N ARG A 147 -10.55 8.39 -22.52
CA ARG A 147 -11.57 9.39 -22.18
C ARG A 147 -11.63 9.61 -20.67
N PRO A 148 -12.15 10.75 -20.19
CA PRO A 148 -12.38 10.97 -18.77
C PRO A 148 -13.11 9.77 -18.14
N ILE A 149 -12.61 9.27 -17.04
CA ILE A 149 -13.12 8.05 -16.42
C ILE A 149 -14.38 8.37 -15.61
N LEU A 150 -14.41 9.55 -14.98
CA LEU A 150 -15.47 9.96 -14.08
C LEU A 150 -15.70 11.48 -14.10
N PRO A 151 -16.94 11.94 -13.90
CA PRO A 151 -17.19 13.33 -13.58
C PRO A 151 -16.70 13.64 -12.17
N THR A 152 -15.95 14.70 -11.99
CA THR A 152 -15.61 15.23 -10.68
C THR A 152 -16.82 16.06 -10.17
N PRO A 153 -17.29 15.85 -8.93
CA PRO A 153 -18.33 16.68 -8.35
C PRO A 153 -17.96 18.16 -8.39
N SER A 154 -18.90 19.00 -8.76
CA SER A 154 -18.68 20.45 -8.75
C SER A 154 -18.49 20.97 -7.31
N ARG A 155 -17.87 22.16 -7.16
CA ARG A 155 -17.73 22.79 -5.83
C ARG A 155 -19.09 23.02 -5.16
N GLU A 156 -20.13 23.28 -5.92
CA GLU A 156 -21.49 23.51 -5.42
C GLU A 156 -22.09 22.19 -4.91
N GLN A 157 -21.96 21.10 -5.65
CA GLN A 157 -22.36 19.76 -5.20
C GLN A 157 -21.65 19.36 -3.90
N LEU A 158 -20.32 19.54 -3.81
CA LEU A 158 -19.56 19.22 -2.59
C LEU A 158 -20.01 20.02 -1.38
N ARG A 159 -20.46 21.28 -1.55
CA ARG A 159 -20.95 22.11 -0.44
C ARG A 159 -22.31 21.65 0.11
N THR A 160 -23.12 21.01 -0.68
CA THR A 160 -24.47 20.55 -0.31
C THR A 160 -24.50 19.10 0.16
N MET A 161 -23.43 18.34 -0.06
CA MET A 161 -23.35 16.94 0.33
C MET A 161 -23.04 16.77 1.82
N SER A 162 -23.65 15.76 2.45
CA SER A 162 -23.26 15.30 3.78
C SER A 162 -21.84 14.70 3.77
N LYS A 163 -21.19 14.61 4.94
CA LYS A 163 -19.87 13.96 5.06
C LYS A 163 -19.89 12.52 4.56
N ASP A 164 -20.94 11.77 4.87
CA ASP A 164 -21.10 10.38 4.44
C ASP A 164 -21.29 10.27 2.92
N ALA A 165 -22.08 11.16 2.31
CA ALA A 165 -22.24 11.21 0.86
C ALA A 165 -20.93 11.57 0.13
N ILE A 166 -20.13 12.48 0.70
CA ILE A 166 -18.79 12.81 0.18
C ILE A 166 -17.89 11.55 0.24
N LYS A 167 -17.84 10.90 1.40
CA LYS A 167 -17.07 9.68 1.60
C LYS A 167 -17.44 8.60 0.59
N GLU A 168 -18.72 8.28 0.47
CA GLU A 168 -19.25 7.29 -0.48
C GLU A 168 -18.86 7.61 -1.92
N THR A 169 -19.09 8.86 -2.35
CA THR A 169 -18.76 9.32 -3.71
C THR A 169 -17.28 9.15 -4.02
N PHE A 170 -16.38 9.58 -3.14
CA PHE A 170 -14.94 9.47 -3.37
C PHE A 170 -14.44 8.04 -3.23
N SER A 171 -15.05 7.22 -2.39
CA SER A 171 -14.76 5.79 -2.32
C SER A 171 -15.06 5.09 -3.64
N HIS A 172 -16.26 5.28 -4.19
CA HIS A 172 -16.62 4.73 -5.49
C HIS A 172 -15.73 5.25 -6.63
N GLN A 173 -15.34 6.53 -6.59
CA GLN A 173 -14.39 7.07 -7.57
C GLN A 173 -13.01 6.39 -7.46
N GLY A 174 -12.53 6.16 -6.25
CA GLY A 174 -11.27 5.45 -6.01
C GLY A 174 -11.29 4.04 -6.62
N TRP A 175 -12.37 3.29 -6.41
CA TRP A 175 -12.54 1.94 -6.99
C TRP A 175 -12.56 1.97 -8.52
N ARG A 176 -13.32 2.89 -9.10
CA ARG A 176 -13.42 3.04 -10.55
C ARG A 176 -12.10 3.45 -11.20
N LEU A 177 -11.32 4.34 -10.56
CA LEU A 177 -9.99 4.71 -11.03
C LEU A 177 -9.02 3.53 -10.99
N THR A 178 -9.06 2.77 -9.89
CA THR A 178 -8.23 1.57 -9.73
C THR A 178 -8.57 0.51 -10.77
N ALA A 179 -9.86 0.22 -10.94
CA ALA A 179 -10.32 -0.74 -11.93
C ALA A 179 -10.05 -0.27 -13.37
N ALA A 180 -10.19 1.03 -13.66
CA ALA A 180 -9.89 1.59 -14.97
C ALA A 180 -8.40 1.43 -15.34
N PHE A 181 -7.49 1.57 -14.37
CA PHE A 181 -6.09 1.24 -14.58
C PHE A 181 -5.91 -0.28 -14.82
N ALA A 182 -6.46 -1.11 -13.93
CA ALA A 182 -6.34 -2.56 -14.02
C ALA A 182 -6.92 -3.12 -15.33
N ASN A 183 -7.97 -2.51 -15.87
CA ASN A 183 -8.54 -2.84 -17.19
C ASN A 183 -7.62 -2.52 -18.39
N LYS A 184 -6.49 -1.86 -18.15
CA LYS A 184 -5.42 -1.65 -19.16
C LYS A 184 -4.30 -2.67 -19.04
N CYS A 185 -4.36 -3.51 -18.03
CA CYS A 185 -3.42 -4.61 -17.80
C CYS A 185 -4.00 -5.91 -18.35
N ASP A 186 -3.13 -6.89 -18.62
CA ASP A 186 -3.52 -8.20 -19.09
C ASP A 186 -4.11 -9.05 -17.96
N ALA A 187 -3.73 -8.77 -16.70
CA ALA A 187 -4.30 -9.41 -15.52
C ALA A 187 -4.20 -8.49 -14.29
N CYS A 188 -5.15 -8.70 -13.38
CA CYS A 188 -5.18 -8.10 -12.05
C CYS A 188 -5.01 -9.18 -10.98
N ILE A 189 -4.22 -8.92 -9.96
CA ILE A 189 -4.09 -9.74 -8.76
C ILE A 189 -4.71 -8.99 -7.59
N SER A 190 -5.53 -9.69 -6.81
CA SER A 190 -6.09 -9.20 -5.56
C SER A 190 -5.64 -10.09 -4.39
N PRO A 191 -5.20 -9.54 -3.26
CA PRO A 191 -4.79 -10.33 -2.10
C PRO A 191 -5.96 -10.96 -1.34
N SER A 192 -7.21 -10.63 -1.67
CA SER A 192 -8.39 -11.21 -1.02
C SER A 192 -9.61 -11.24 -1.93
N ASN A 193 -10.51 -12.19 -1.66
CA ASN A 193 -11.81 -12.28 -2.34
C ASN A 193 -12.66 -11.03 -2.11
N HIS A 194 -12.56 -10.41 -0.93
CA HIS A 194 -13.31 -9.20 -0.61
C HIS A 194 -12.92 -8.04 -1.54
N LEU A 195 -11.62 -7.78 -1.67
CA LEU A 195 -11.13 -6.72 -2.56
C LEU A 195 -11.42 -7.02 -4.03
N ALA A 196 -11.26 -8.27 -4.48
CA ALA A 196 -11.59 -8.67 -5.85
C ALA A 196 -13.07 -8.36 -6.17
N ARG A 197 -13.98 -8.72 -5.25
CA ARG A 197 -15.41 -8.44 -5.42
C ARG A 197 -15.71 -6.95 -5.52
N ILE A 198 -15.14 -6.12 -4.65
CA ILE A 198 -15.30 -4.67 -4.72
C ILE A 198 -14.80 -4.11 -6.06
N LEU A 199 -13.65 -4.55 -6.53
CA LEU A 199 -13.11 -4.09 -7.82
C LEU A 199 -14.03 -4.46 -8.99
N ILE A 200 -14.66 -5.64 -8.95
CA ILE A 200 -15.58 -6.12 -10.01
C ILE A 200 -16.93 -5.41 -9.92
N GLU A 201 -17.58 -5.45 -8.77
CA GLU A 201 -18.96 -5.01 -8.58
C GLU A 201 -19.06 -3.48 -8.55
N GLU A 202 -18.15 -2.79 -7.87
CA GLU A 202 -18.21 -1.35 -7.66
C GLU A 202 -17.21 -0.59 -8.55
N GLY A 203 -16.02 -1.18 -8.77
CA GLY A 203 -15.00 -0.58 -9.62
C GLY A 203 -15.23 -0.75 -11.11
N GLY A 204 -15.97 -1.78 -11.53
CA GLY A 204 -16.17 -2.11 -12.94
C GLY A 204 -14.92 -2.77 -13.56
N LEU A 205 -14.23 -3.61 -12.80
CA LEU A 205 -13.09 -4.40 -13.29
C LEU A 205 -13.59 -5.47 -14.28
N THR A 206 -13.02 -5.47 -15.49
CA THR A 206 -13.30 -6.43 -16.56
C THR A 206 -12.10 -7.27 -16.95
N ALA A 207 -10.89 -6.83 -16.59
CA ALA A 207 -9.67 -7.62 -16.77
C ALA A 207 -9.73 -8.90 -15.94
N PRO A 208 -9.10 -10.02 -16.40
CA PRO A 208 -8.97 -11.23 -15.61
C PRO A 208 -8.42 -10.92 -14.22
N CYS A 209 -9.13 -11.33 -13.17
CA CYS A 209 -8.74 -11.08 -11.77
C CYS A 209 -8.47 -12.39 -11.03
N TYR A 210 -7.27 -12.50 -10.49
CA TYR A 210 -6.82 -13.66 -9.73
C TYR A 210 -6.68 -13.31 -8.26
N VAL A 211 -7.19 -14.16 -7.39
CA VAL A 211 -7.04 -13.95 -5.93
C VAL A 211 -5.84 -14.74 -5.43
N HIS A 212 -4.80 -14.01 -5.04
CA HIS A 212 -3.59 -14.56 -4.45
C HIS A 212 -3.22 -13.77 -3.20
N PRO A 213 -3.36 -14.35 -1.99
CA PRO A 213 -2.88 -13.74 -0.76
C PRO A 213 -1.39 -13.44 -0.83
N ASN A 214 -0.97 -12.37 -0.14
CA ASN A 214 0.45 -12.06 -0.05
C ASN A 214 1.20 -13.22 0.62
N GLY A 215 2.31 -13.63 0.00
CA GLY A 215 3.17 -14.69 0.52
C GLY A 215 3.95 -14.25 1.74
N ILE A 216 4.26 -15.22 2.61
CA ILE A 216 5.11 -15.03 3.77
C ILE A 216 6.14 -16.18 3.84
N ASP A 217 7.38 -15.86 4.21
CA ASP A 217 8.40 -16.87 4.45
C ASP A 217 8.15 -17.57 5.79
N THR A 218 7.55 -18.76 5.74
CA THR A 218 7.25 -19.57 6.93
C THR A 218 8.49 -20.05 7.69
N LYS A 219 9.66 -20.06 7.06
CA LYS A 219 10.93 -20.39 7.74
C LYS A 219 11.40 -19.23 8.64
N ARG A 220 11.14 -18.00 8.23
CA ARG A 220 11.44 -16.79 8.99
C ARG A 220 10.50 -16.64 10.19
N TYR A 221 9.21 -16.97 10.01
CA TYR A 221 8.16 -16.86 11.04
C TYR A 221 7.95 -18.20 11.76
N ARG A 222 9.02 -18.73 12.35
CA ARG A 222 8.99 -19.92 13.19
C ARG A 222 8.90 -19.56 14.66
N VAL A 223 8.56 -20.56 15.48
CA VAL A 223 8.66 -20.43 16.94
C VAL A 223 10.12 -20.17 17.31
N ALA A 224 10.36 -19.03 17.93
CA ALA A 224 11.67 -18.67 18.46
C ALA A 224 11.82 -19.13 19.92
N ASP A 225 13.07 -19.19 20.42
CA ASP A 225 13.29 -19.42 21.84
C ASP A 225 12.75 -18.23 22.65
N PRO A 226 11.92 -18.47 23.68
CA PRO A 226 11.41 -17.39 24.52
C PRO A 226 12.50 -16.52 25.16
N SER A 227 13.72 -17.05 25.34
CA SER A 227 14.87 -16.29 25.86
C SER A 227 15.31 -15.15 24.91
N ASP A 228 15.08 -15.29 23.60
CA ASP A 228 15.41 -14.30 22.57
C ASP A 228 14.42 -13.14 22.54
N SER A 229 13.29 -13.23 23.27
CA SER A 229 12.27 -12.20 23.28
C SER A 229 12.81 -10.89 23.90
N PRO A 230 12.69 -9.74 23.20
CA PRO A 230 13.00 -8.44 23.79
C PRO A 230 12.01 -8.03 24.89
N ILE A 231 10.86 -8.70 24.96
CA ILE A 231 9.80 -8.44 25.93
C ILE A 231 9.90 -9.50 27.03
N LYS A 232 10.25 -9.04 28.24
CA LYS A 232 10.33 -9.93 29.40
C LYS A 232 8.94 -10.08 30.03
N LYS A 233 8.57 -11.30 30.31
CA LYS A 233 7.27 -11.68 30.90
C LYS A 233 7.51 -12.19 32.33
N ASN A 234 6.82 -11.59 33.29
CA ASN A 234 6.85 -12.09 34.67
C ASN A 234 6.00 -13.36 34.82
N PRO A 235 6.29 -14.21 35.81
CA PRO A 235 5.47 -15.37 36.09
C PRO A 235 3.99 -14.98 36.31
N GLY A 236 3.09 -15.65 35.61
CA GLY A 236 1.64 -15.42 35.70
C GLY A 236 1.10 -14.30 34.77
N GLU A 237 1.94 -13.42 34.21
CA GLU A 237 1.48 -12.42 33.22
C GLU A 237 1.01 -13.09 31.92
N LYS A 238 0.03 -12.45 31.28
CA LYS A 238 -0.47 -12.80 29.95
C LYS A 238 -0.36 -11.58 29.06
N PHE A 239 0.08 -11.76 27.82
CA PHE A 239 0.24 -10.65 26.88
C PHE A 239 -0.82 -10.68 25.78
N ILE A 240 -1.46 -9.52 25.57
CA ILE A 240 -2.15 -9.18 24.33
C ILE A 240 -1.14 -8.37 23.50
N ILE A 241 -0.76 -8.84 22.32
CA ILE A 241 0.27 -8.22 21.49
C ILE A 241 -0.33 -7.71 20.21
N SER A 242 -0.05 -6.45 19.89
CA SER A 242 -0.37 -5.83 18.60
C SER A 242 0.92 -5.38 17.91
N VAL A 243 1.25 -6.00 16.78
CA VAL A 243 2.43 -5.68 15.98
C VAL A 243 1.99 -4.92 14.74
N ALA A 244 2.15 -3.60 14.75
CA ALA A 244 1.76 -2.75 13.62
C ALA A 244 2.40 -1.35 13.73
N ARG A 245 2.38 -0.60 12.61
CA ARG A 245 2.65 0.84 12.65
C ARG A 245 1.66 1.51 13.60
N LEU A 246 2.13 2.45 14.44
CA LEU A 246 1.27 3.20 15.34
C LEU A 246 0.58 4.34 14.55
N SER A 247 -0.63 4.06 14.08
CA SER A 247 -1.42 4.94 13.22
C SER A 247 -2.92 4.68 13.40
N PRO A 248 -3.79 5.67 13.14
CA PRO A 248 -5.23 5.59 13.44
C PRO A 248 -5.92 4.35 12.84
N GLU A 249 -5.60 4.00 11.60
CA GLU A 249 -6.20 2.87 10.87
C GLU A 249 -5.90 1.50 11.51
N LYS A 250 -4.88 1.41 12.41
CA LYS A 250 -4.54 0.17 13.12
C LYS A 250 -5.32 -0.03 14.41
N ARG A 251 -6.13 0.96 14.79
CA ARG A 251 -7.09 0.87 15.90
C ARG A 251 -6.48 0.51 17.27
N GLN A 252 -5.17 0.76 17.51
CA GLN A 252 -4.53 0.46 18.81
C GLN A 252 -5.20 1.21 19.97
N LYS A 253 -5.79 2.40 19.71
CA LYS A 253 -6.55 3.16 20.71
C LYS A 253 -7.70 2.35 21.30
N ALA A 254 -8.42 1.59 20.46
CA ALA A 254 -9.50 0.73 20.95
C ALA A 254 -9.00 -0.40 21.88
N LEU A 255 -7.76 -0.90 21.64
CA LEU A 255 -7.16 -1.89 22.55
C LEU A 255 -6.85 -1.26 23.91
N ILE A 256 -6.31 -0.04 23.93
CA ILE A 256 -6.07 0.70 25.20
C ILE A 256 -7.39 0.96 25.93
N GLU A 257 -8.42 1.38 25.20
CA GLU A 257 -9.76 1.66 25.74
C GLU A 257 -10.47 0.40 26.27
N ALA A 258 -10.10 -0.76 25.79
CA ALA A 258 -10.62 -2.02 26.30
C ALA A 258 -9.97 -2.46 27.63
N MET A 259 -8.73 -2.00 27.93
CA MET A 259 -7.97 -2.46 29.10
C MET A 259 -8.66 -2.22 30.44
N PRO A 260 -9.34 -1.07 30.71
CA PRO A 260 -10.08 -0.88 31.98
C PRO A 260 -11.19 -1.91 32.19
N HIS A 261 -11.74 -2.47 31.11
CA HIS A 261 -12.84 -3.43 31.15
C HIS A 261 -12.37 -4.88 31.35
N ILE A 262 -11.06 -5.13 31.38
CA ILE A 262 -10.47 -6.45 31.62
C ILE A 262 -10.17 -6.62 33.12
N PRO A 263 -10.93 -7.48 33.86
CA PRO A 263 -10.75 -7.63 35.32
C PRO A 263 -9.40 -8.24 35.70
N ASP A 264 -8.88 -9.15 34.87
CA ASP A 264 -7.61 -9.85 35.13
C ASP A 264 -6.42 -8.89 34.98
N GLN A 265 -5.86 -8.45 36.11
CA GLN A 265 -4.73 -7.53 36.15
C GLN A 265 -3.41 -8.16 35.69
N SER A 266 -3.36 -9.48 35.54
CA SER A 266 -2.19 -10.17 34.97
C SER A 266 -2.08 -9.99 33.45
N ILE A 267 -3.12 -9.47 32.79
CA ILE A 267 -3.11 -9.20 31.35
C ILE A 267 -2.44 -7.84 31.10
N LYS A 268 -1.41 -7.87 30.25
CA LYS A 268 -0.66 -6.70 29.77
C LYS A 268 -0.89 -6.51 28.28
N LEU A 269 -0.99 -5.25 27.82
CA LEU A 269 -1.09 -4.89 26.42
C LEU A 269 0.29 -4.44 25.91
N VAL A 270 0.80 -5.13 24.90
CA VAL A 270 2.08 -4.80 24.27
C VAL A 270 1.81 -4.29 22.85
N LEU A 271 2.07 -3.01 22.64
CA LEU A 271 2.01 -2.37 21.32
C LEU A 271 3.42 -2.28 20.75
N THR A 272 3.68 -3.03 19.68
CA THR A 272 5.01 -3.10 19.04
C THR A 272 4.99 -2.41 17.69
N GLY A 273 5.83 -1.39 17.53
CA GLY A 273 5.98 -0.61 16.31
C GLY A 273 6.25 0.85 16.60
N GLY A 274 6.50 1.63 15.58
CA GLY A 274 6.64 3.07 15.62
C GLY A 274 5.59 3.75 14.75
N GLY A 275 5.37 5.05 14.95
CA GLY A 275 4.47 5.82 14.11
C GLY A 275 4.01 7.14 14.72
N PRO A 276 3.36 8.01 13.92
CA PRO A 276 2.98 9.35 14.34
C PRO A 276 1.95 9.37 15.48
N TYR A 277 1.27 8.26 15.72
CA TYR A 277 0.18 8.14 16.70
C TYR A 277 0.66 7.72 18.09
N GLU A 278 1.96 7.47 18.28
CA GLU A 278 2.53 6.98 19.53
C GLU A 278 2.22 7.88 20.72
N GLN A 279 2.41 9.20 20.57
CA GLN A 279 2.19 10.15 21.64
C GLN A 279 0.72 10.17 22.08
N GLU A 280 -0.23 10.13 21.15
CA GLU A 280 -1.66 10.08 21.47
C GLU A 280 -2.04 8.80 22.19
N LEU A 281 -1.48 7.65 21.78
CA LEU A 281 -1.71 6.38 22.44
C LEU A 281 -1.18 6.38 23.89
N ARG A 282 -0.01 6.95 24.13
CA ARG A 282 0.56 7.11 25.49
C ARG A 282 -0.33 8.00 26.36
N MET A 283 -0.73 9.17 25.87
CA MET A 283 -1.65 10.05 26.59
C MET A 283 -2.96 9.35 26.92
N ARG A 284 -3.50 8.57 25.98
CA ARG A 284 -4.75 7.84 26.20
C ARG A 284 -4.62 6.75 27.28
N ALA A 285 -3.48 6.06 27.34
CA ALA A 285 -3.19 5.10 28.39
C ALA A 285 -3.07 5.76 29.79
N GLU A 286 -2.49 6.96 29.85
CA GLU A 286 -2.41 7.75 31.09
C GLU A 286 -3.79 8.22 31.56
N GLU A 287 -4.62 8.78 30.64
CA GLU A 287 -5.98 9.22 30.95
C GLU A 287 -6.86 8.09 31.54
N LEU A 288 -6.64 6.88 31.13
CA LEU A 288 -7.40 5.70 31.56
C LEU A 288 -6.76 4.94 32.75
N ASP A 289 -5.63 5.44 33.26
CA ASP A 289 -4.85 4.82 34.34
C ASP A 289 -4.45 3.37 34.04
N VAL A 290 -4.08 3.09 32.79
CA VAL A 290 -3.66 1.75 32.34
C VAL A 290 -2.21 1.69 31.84
N SER A 291 -1.42 2.74 32.03
CA SER A 291 -0.03 2.85 31.54
C SER A 291 0.91 1.75 32.11
N GLN A 292 0.53 1.13 33.20
CA GLN A 292 1.29 0.04 33.85
C GLN A 292 0.87 -1.36 33.36
N ARG A 293 -0.13 -1.38 32.53
CA ARG A 293 -0.69 -2.60 31.94
C ARG A 293 -0.46 -2.62 30.44
#